data_57745d74d8041780a8efb1f898eaa623
#
_entry.id   57745d74d8041780a8efb1f898eaa623
#
_cell.length_a   1.000
_cell.length_b   1.000
_cell.length_c   1.000
_cell.angle_alpha   90.00
_cell.angle_beta   90.00
_cell.angle_gamma   90.00
#
_symmetry.space_group_name_H-M   'P 1'
#
loop_
_entity.id
_entity.type
_entity.pdbx_description
1 polymer ?
#
loop_
_entity_poly.entity_id
_entity_poly.type
_entity_poly.pdbx_seq_one_letter_code
_entity_poly.pdbx_strand_id
1 'polypeptide(L)'
;MLAYVTEEVLRLRGRSLPVLTAFTLRMSEPGEGAHFIIRPVYLAIGVILALILFPTRIAYASIVIVAVGDPIAAYAGRRFGHRHIRPKKTLEGSLSGFIASFLLASLITYPLAAFLGAAGAMLLELLDIPDDNLTMPIGAGALMMLAALFAR
;
A
#
# COMPACT_ATOMS: atom_id res chain seq x y z
N MET A 1 12.71 -0.60 -10.28
CA MET A 1 12.73 -2.00 -9.82
C MET A 1 14.09 -2.65 -9.94
N LEU A 2 14.69 -2.74 -11.12
CA LEU A 2 16.02 -3.35 -11.30
C LEU A 2 17.09 -2.72 -10.40
N ALA A 3 17.13 -1.39 -10.30
CA ALA A 3 18.08 -0.70 -9.42
C ALA A 3 17.92 -1.09 -7.94
N TYR A 4 16.68 -1.24 -7.46
CA TYR A 4 16.41 -1.69 -6.10
C TYR A 4 16.91 -3.13 -5.88
N VAL A 5 16.55 -4.05 -6.77
CA VAL A 5 16.98 -5.46 -6.65
C VAL A 5 18.51 -5.58 -6.68
N THR A 6 19.15 -4.82 -7.57
CA THR A 6 20.63 -4.80 -7.65
C THR A 6 21.25 -4.27 -6.37
N GLU A 7 20.71 -3.17 -5.83
CA GLU A 7 21.20 -2.61 -4.56
C GLU A 7 21.03 -3.59 -3.40
N GLU A 8 19.87 -4.25 -3.32
CA GLU A 8 19.57 -5.18 -2.25
C GLU A 8 20.50 -6.42 -2.29
N VAL A 9 20.80 -6.91 -3.49
CA VAL A 9 21.80 -7.98 -3.69
C VAL A 9 23.21 -7.51 -3.29
N LEU A 10 23.57 -6.26 -3.63
CA LEU A 10 24.86 -5.67 -3.25
C LEU A 10 24.94 -5.48 -1.74
N ARG A 11 23.87 -5.02 -1.10
CA ARG A 11 23.75 -4.86 0.36
C ARG A 11 24.02 -6.19 1.09
N LEU A 12 23.38 -7.26 0.64
CA LEU A 12 23.57 -8.59 1.22
C LEU A 12 25.00 -9.14 1.01
N ARG A 13 25.72 -8.63 -0.01
CA ARG A 13 27.13 -8.95 -0.27
C ARG A 13 28.12 -8.01 0.45
N GLY A 14 27.62 -7.15 1.35
CA GLY A 14 28.44 -6.18 2.08
C GLY A 14 28.92 -4.97 1.27
N ARG A 15 28.35 -4.75 0.08
CA ARG A 15 28.63 -3.60 -0.79
C ARG A 15 27.33 -2.82 -0.95
N SER A 16 27.10 -1.81 -0.13
CA SER A 16 25.83 -1.06 -0.15
C SER A 16 26.02 0.36 -0.72
N LEU A 17 24.98 0.87 -1.36
CA LEU A 17 24.87 2.29 -1.70
C LEU A 17 24.26 3.02 -0.49
N PRO A 18 25.04 3.87 0.24
CA PRO A 18 24.66 4.32 1.58
C PRO A 18 23.29 5.01 1.64
N VAL A 19 22.89 5.73 0.60
CA VAL A 19 21.62 6.46 0.55
C VAL A 19 20.44 5.51 0.42
N LEU A 20 20.49 4.58 -0.53
CA LEU A 20 19.42 3.61 -0.78
C LEU A 20 19.30 2.62 0.38
N THR A 21 20.43 2.12 0.88
CA THR A 21 20.46 1.24 2.06
C THR A 21 19.85 1.89 3.29
N ALA A 22 20.23 3.14 3.59
CA ALA A 22 19.67 3.88 4.73
C ALA A 22 18.16 4.07 4.60
N PHE A 23 17.66 4.37 3.39
CA PHE A 23 16.23 4.50 3.10
C PHE A 23 15.49 3.17 3.30
N THR A 24 16.03 2.09 2.71
CA THR A 24 15.44 0.76 2.80
C THR A 24 15.38 0.25 4.24
N LEU A 25 16.49 0.37 4.99
CA LEU A 25 16.54 -0.05 6.41
C LEU A 25 15.63 0.80 7.31
N ARG A 26 15.44 2.06 6.97
CA ARG A 26 14.52 2.93 7.73
C ARG A 26 13.05 2.58 7.54
N MET A 27 12.71 1.97 6.40
CA MET A 27 11.35 1.52 6.06
C MET A 27 11.10 0.05 6.39
N SER A 28 12.14 -0.73 6.71
CA SER A 28 12.02 -2.14 7.09
C SER A 28 11.61 -2.30 8.56
N GLU A 29 11.01 -3.42 8.87
CA GLU A 29 10.72 -3.79 10.25
C GLU A 29 11.98 -4.25 11.01
N PRO A 30 11.98 -4.16 12.35
CA PRO A 30 13.07 -4.68 13.17
C PRO A 30 13.30 -6.17 12.88
N GLY A 31 14.53 -6.51 12.48
CA GLY A 31 14.94 -7.89 12.13
C GLY A 31 14.95 -8.23 10.64
N GLU A 32 14.29 -7.45 9.78
CA GLU A 32 14.30 -7.68 8.32
C GLU A 32 15.66 -7.34 7.67
N GLY A 33 16.47 -6.49 8.31
CA GLY A 33 17.72 -6.00 7.73
C GLY A 33 18.77 -7.07 7.39
N ALA A 34 18.67 -8.28 7.94
CA ALA A 34 19.57 -9.39 7.64
C ALA A 34 19.17 -10.19 6.38
N HIS A 35 17.96 -10.02 5.88
CA HIS A 35 17.41 -10.73 4.74
C HIS A 35 17.05 -9.79 3.58
N PHE A 36 16.73 -10.37 2.43
CA PHE A 36 16.22 -9.60 1.28
C PHE A 36 14.85 -8.99 1.62
N ILE A 37 14.75 -7.66 1.55
CA ILE A 37 13.52 -6.95 1.84
C ILE A 37 12.63 -6.96 0.59
N ILE A 38 11.65 -7.87 0.57
CA ILE A 38 10.84 -8.16 -0.62
C ILE A 38 9.64 -7.22 -0.80
N ARG A 39 9.19 -6.53 0.25
CA ARG A 39 7.98 -5.67 0.22
C ARG A 39 7.94 -4.62 -0.89
N PRO A 40 9.04 -3.87 -1.20
CA PRO A 40 9.03 -2.94 -2.33
C PRO A 40 8.87 -3.62 -3.69
N VAL A 41 9.30 -4.89 -3.80
CA VAL A 41 9.11 -5.68 -5.02
C VAL A 41 7.64 -6.02 -5.21
N TYR A 42 6.96 -6.45 -4.14
CA TYR A 42 5.51 -6.72 -4.18
C TYR A 42 4.71 -5.47 -4.48
N LEU A 43 5.05 -4.34 -3.88
CA LEU A 43 4.41 -3.06 -4.21
C LEU A 43 4.57 -2.71 -5.69
N ALA A 44 5.77 -2.85 -6.25
CA ALA A 44 6.02 -2.57 -7.65
C ALA A 44 5.23 -3.52 -8.58
N ILE A 45 5.15 -4.80 -8.22
CA ILE A 45 4.34 -5.78 -8.96
C ILE A 45 2.85 -5.42 -8.87
N GLY A 46 2.35 -5.07 -7.69
CA GLY A 46 0.97 -4.64 -7.47
C GLY A 46 0.59 -3.41 -8.30
N VAL A 47 1.48 -2.41 -8.35
CA VAL A 47 1.33 -1.21 -9.18
C VAL A 47 1.29 -1.57 -10.67
N ILE A 48 2.22 -2.40 -11.15
CA ILE A 48 2.26 -2.82 -12.56
C ILE A 48 0.99 -3.59 -12.92
N LEU A 49 0.56 -4.53 -12.08
CA LEU A 49 -0.66 -5.28 -12.30
C LEU A 49 -1.90 -4.38 -12.31
N ALA A 50 -1.98 -3.39 -11.40
CA ALA A 50 -3.07 -2.43 -11.41
C ALA A 50 -3.13 -1.64 -12.72
N LEU A 51 -1.97 -1.20 -13.25
CA LEU A 51 -1.89 -0.48 -14.52
C LEU A 51 -2.29 -1.34 -15.73
N ILE A 52 -2.06 -2.65 -15.68
CA ILE A 52 -2.40 -3.58 -16.77
C ILE A 52 -3.88 -4.00 -16.71
N LEU A 53 -4.39 -4.27 -15.50
CA LEU A 53 -5.71 -4.88 -15.29
C LEU A 53 -6.86 -3.87 -15.32
N PHE A 54 -6.61 -2.61 -14.92
CA PHE A 54 -7.69 -1.63 -14.74
C PHE A 54 -7.58 -0.46 -15.70
N PRO A 55 -8.73 0.17 -16.06
CA PRO A 55 -8.73 1.45 -16.79
C PRO A 55 -7.91 2.51 -16.05
N THR A 56 -7.26 3.40 -16.79
CA THR A 56 -6.26 4.36 -16.31
C THR A 56 -6.70 5.11 -15.04
N ARG A 57 -7.94 5.61 -14.98
CA ARG A 57 -8.44 6.33 -13.79
C ARG A 57 -8.54 5.43 -12.56
N ILE A 58 -9.01 4.20 -12.72
CA ILE A 58 -9.13 3.23 -11.61
C ILE A 58 -7.74 2.79 -11.18
N ALA A 59 -6.85 2.51 -12.12
CA ALA A 59 -5.47 2.14 -11.83
C ALA A 59 -4.75 3.22 -11.00
N TYR A 60 -4.82 4.48 -11.44
CA TYR A 60 -4.20 5.58 -10.69
C TYR A 60 -4.83 5.79 -9.31
N ALA A 61 -6.17 5.72 -9.22
CA ALA A 61 -6.84 5.83 -7.94
C ALA A 61 -6.45 4.69 -6.98
N SER A 62 -6.34 3.43 -7.46
CA SER A 62 -5.91 2.30 -6.63
C SER A 62 -4.47 2.45 -6.13
N ILE A 63 -3.57 2.94 -6.98
CA ILE A 63 -2.18 3.22 -6.60
C ILE A 63 -2.12 4.32 -5.53
N VAL A 64 -2.87 5.40 -5.71
CA VAL A 64 -2.93 6.50 -4.73
C VAL A 64 -3.51 6.03 -3.40
N ILE A 65 -4.54 5.18 -3.42
CA ILE A 65 -5.12 4.60 -2.19
C ILE A 65 -4.05 3.88 -1.38
N VAL A 66 -3.22 3.05 -2.00
CA VAL A 66 -2.17 2.31 -1.30
C VAL A 66 -1.02 3.23 -0.88
N ALA A 67 -0.53 4.06 -1.80
CA ALA A 67 0.60 4.94 -1.56
C ALA A 67 0.36 5.95 -0.41
N VAL A 68 -0.89 6.28 -0.14
CA VAL A 68 -1.28 7.24 0.91
C VAL A 68 -1.92 6.54 2.10
N GLY A 69 -2.78 5.56 1.85
CA GLY A 69 -3.56 4.88 2.89
C GLY A 69 -2.69 4.14 3.89
N ASP A 70 -1.80 3.27 3.43
CA ASP A 70 -0.94 2.47 4.31
C ASP A 70 0.03 3.33 5.14
N PRO A 71 0.81 4.28 4.59
CA PRO A 71 1.68 5.12 5.41
C PRO A 71 0.92 5.99 6.43
N ILE A 72 -0.25 6.52 6.06
CA ILE A 72 -1.06 7.34 6.99
C ILE A 72 -1.68 6.45 8.06
N ALA A 73 -2.18 5.27 7.72
CA ALA A 73 -2.69 4.30 8.69
C ALA A 73 -1.61 3.90 9.70
N ALA A 74 -0.41 3.57 9.21
CA ALA A 74 0.73 3.22 10.05
C ALA A 74 1.19 4.39 10.94
N TYR A 75 1.24 5.61 10.41
CA TYR A 75 1.62 6.80 11.17
C TYR A 75 0.58 7.14 12.25
N ALA A 76 -0.68 7.25 11.87
CA ALA A 76 -1.77 7.59 12.79
C ALA A 76 -1.97 6.50 13.84
N GLY A 77 -1.86 5.22 13.46
CA GLY A 77 -1.92 4.10 14.38
C GLY A 77 -0.84 4.12 15.45
N ARG A 78 0.40 4.47 15.09
CA ARG A 78 1.50 4.64 16.06
C ARG A 78 1.35 5.87 16.95
N ARG A 79 0.77 6.94 16.43
CA ARG A 79 0.67 8.23 17.16
C ARG A 79 -0.58 8.36 18.01
N PHE A 80 -1.70 7.82 17.53
CA PHE A 80 -3.02 8.03 18.09
C PHE A 80 -3.81 6.74 18.35
N GLY A 81 -3.19 5.57 18.07
CA GLY A 81 -3.86 4.28 18.19
C GLY A 81 -4.10 3.90 19.66
N HIS A 82 -5.37 3.76 20.03
CA HIS A 82 -5.81 3.26 21.32
C HIS A 82 -6.47 1.89 21.22
N ARG A 83 -7.23 1.67 20.13
CA ARG A 83 -7.98 0.43 19.90
C ARG A 83 -7.25 -0.47 18.94
N HIS A 84 -6.50 -1.43 19.46
CA HIS A 84 -5.81 -2.42 18.64
C HIS A 84 -6.81 -3.46 18.13
N ILE A 85 -6.90 -3.59 16.81
CA ILE A 85 -7.63 -4.67 16.14
C ILE A 85 -6.70 -5.88 15.99
N ARG A 86 -5.39 -5.59 15.78
CA ARG A 86 -4.31 -6.58 15.72
C ARG A 86 -3.05 -6.00 16.38
N PRO A 87 -2.03 -6.83 16.67
CA PRO A 87 -0.82 -6.35 17.38
C PRO A 87 -0.16 -5.10 16.79
N LYS A 88 -0.24 -4.94 15.47
CA LYS A 88 0.37 -3.79 14.75
C LYS A 88 -0.65 -2.88 14.07
N LYS A 89 -1.95 -3.17 14.15
CA LYS A 89 -3.01 -2.44 13.42
C LYS A 89 -4.04 -1.90 14.41
N THR A 90 -4.36 -0.61 14.29
CA THR A 90 -5.32 0.09 15.15
C THR A 90 -6.50 0.63 14.35
N LEU A 91 -7.66 0.73 15.00
CA LEU A 91 -8.87 1.28 14.37
C LEU A 91 -8.66 2.73 13.91
N GLU A 92 -8.01 3.54 14.74
CA GLU A 92 -7.71 4.95 14.46
C GLU A 92 -6.77 5.08 13.27
N GLY A 93 -5.78 4.19 13.18
CA GLY A 93 -4.87 4.10 12.05
C GLY A 93 -5.61 3.80 10.75
N SER A 94 -6.35 2.69 10.71
CA SER A 94 -7.09 2.27 9.50
C SER A 94 -8.15 3.29 9.09
N LEU A 95 -8.82 3.94 10.05
CA LEU A 95 -9.77 5.01 9.74
C LEU A 95 -9.08 6.25 9.14
N SER A 96 -7.93 6.61 9.67
CA SER A 96 -7.14 7.73 9.13
C SER A 96 -6.64 7.44 7.71
N GLY A 97 -6.15 6.22 7.47
CA GLY A 97 -5.75 5.76 6.14
C GLY A 97 -6.91 5.73 5.17
N PHE A 98 -8.08 5.24 5.60
CA PHE A 98 -9.30 5.26 4.81
C PHE A 98 -9.70 6.68 4.40
N ILE A 99 -9.79 7.62 5.35
CA ILE A 99 -10.21 9.00 5.07
C ILE A 99 -9.23 9.65 4.08
N ALA A 100 -7.94 9.54 4.32
CA ALA A 100 -6.92 10.16 3.47
C ALA A 100 -6.94 9.58 2.05
N SER A 101 -6.98 8.25 1.92
CA SER A 101 -7.02 7.59 0.62
C SER A 101 -8.33 7.85 -0.13
N PHE A 102 -9.47 7.85 0.56
CA PHE A 102 -10.77 8.20 -0.02
C PHE A 102 -10.77 9.62 -0.58
N LEU A 103 -10.33 10.61 0.19
CA LEU A 103 -10.29 12.00 -0.25
C LEU A 103 -9.43 12.18 -1.50
N LEU A 104 -8.23 11.61 -1.52
CA LEU A 104 -7.34 11.74 -2.66
C LEU A 104 -7.81 10.94 -3.89
N ALA A 105 -8.33 9.74 -3.70
CA ALA A 105 -8.88 8.95 -4.79
C ALA A 105 -10.12 9.62 -5.41
N SER A 106 -10.92 10.33 -4.61
CA SER A 106 -12.11 11.08 -5.10
C SER A 106 -11.75 12.22 -6.05
N LEU A 107 -10.50 12.68 -6.07
CA LEU A 107 -10.00 13.65 -7.06
C LEU A 107 -9.73 13.01 -8.43
N ILE A 108 -9.59 11.69 -8.48
CA ILE A 108 -9.19 10.93 -9.68
C ILE A 108 -10.39 10.20 -10.27
N THR A 109 -11.25 9.65 -9.41
CA THR A 109 -12.44 8.89 -9.81
C THR A 109 -13.68 9.39 -9.07
N TYR A 110 -14.87 8.87 -9.42
CA TYR A 110 -16.10 9.30 -8.76
C TYR A 110 -16.19 8.78 -7.31
N PRO A 111 -16.89 9.52 -6.41
CA PRO A 111 -16.82 9.30 -4.96
C PRO A 111 -17.21 7.89 -4.51
N LEU A 112 -18.22 7.26 -5.14
CA LEU A 112 -18.63 5.91 -4.79
C LEU A 112 -17.51 4.87 -5.04
N ALA A 113 -16.82 4.97 -6.19
CA ALA A 113 -15.72 4.09 -6.49
C ALA A 113 -14.53 4.34 -5.53
N ALA A 114 -14.20 5.61 -5.28
CA ALA A 114 -13.16 5.98 -4.34
C ALA A 114 -13.45 5.43 -2.93
N PHE A 115 -14.71 5.53 -2.48
CA PHE A 115 -15.15 5.00 -1.19
C PHE A 115 -14.96 3.47 -1.11
N LEU A 116 -15.48 2.73 -2.11
CA LEU A 116 -15.38 1.26 -2.13
C LEU A 116 -13.94 0.79 -2.28
N GLY A 117 -13.14 1.48 -3.10
CA GLY A 117 -11.72 1.18 -3.25
C GLY A 117 -10.92 1.39 -1.96
N ALA A 118 -11.13 2.55 -1.31
CA ALA A 118 -10.46 2.87 -0.06
C ALA A 118 -10.91 1.93 1.09
N ALA A 119 -12.21 1.64 1.20
CA ALA A 119 -12.74 0.71 2.19
C ALA A 119 -12.17 -0.69 2.00
N GLY A 120 -12.14 -1.18 0.76
CA GLY A 120 -11.59 -2.50 0.44
C GLY A 120 -10.10 -2.60 0.71
N ALA A 121 -9.31 -1.58 0.36
CA ALA A 121 -7.90 -1.55 0.65
C ALA A 121 -7.62 -1.63 2.17
N MET A 122 -8.32 -0.83 2.97
CA MET A 122 -8.16 -0.84 4.43
C MET A 122 -8.65 -2.14 5.07
N LEU A 123 -9.69 -2.77 4.52
CA LEU A 123 -10.11 -4.10 4.97
C LEU A 123 -9.05 -5.17 4.66
N LEU A 124 -8.46 -5.14 3.47
CA LEU A 124 -7.36 -6.06 3.11
C LEU A 124 -6.15 -5.85 4.02
N GLU A 125 -5.82 -4.60 4.35
CA GLU A 125 -4.77 -4.27 5.32
C GLU A 125 -5.05 -4.89 6.70
N LEU A 126 -6.31 -4.88 7.14
CA LEU A 126 -6.72 -5.47 8.42
C LEU A 126 -6.72 -7.01 8.42
N LEU A 127 -6.89 -7.64 7.26
CA LEU A 127 -6.92 -9.10 7.15
C LEU A 127 -5.55 -9.77 7.31
N ASP A 128 -4.46 -8.99 7.33
CA ASP A 128 -3.07 -9.47 7.51
C ASP A 128 -2.71 -10.56 6.48
N ILE A 129 -3.13 -10.31 5.24
CA ILE A 129 -2.81 -11.18 4.12
C ILE A 129 -1.31 -11.05 3.86
N PRO A 130 -0.60 -12.17 3.64
CA PRO A 130 0.79 -12.08 3.21
C PRO A 130 0.87 -11.14 2.01
N ASP A 131 1.68 -10.08 2.10
CA ASP A 131 1.90 -9.11 1.03
C ASP A 131 0.70 -8.19 0.72
N ASP A 132 0.26 -7.43 1.72
CA ASP A 132 -0.71 -6.35 1.58
C ASP A 132 -0.33 -5.35 0.46
N ASN A 133 0.96 -5.10 0.27
CA ASN A 133 1.50 -4.26 -0.82
C ASN A 133 1.15 -4.76 -2.23
N LEU A 134 0.98 -6.07 -2.42
CA LEU A 134 0.54 -6.65 -3.68
C LEU A 134 -0.99 -6.66 -3.80
N THR A 135 -1.67 -7.06 -2.74
CA THR A 135 -3.11 -7.32 -2.76
C THR A 135 -3.95 -6.06 -2.69
N MET A 136 -3.51 -5.02 -1.97
CA MET A 136 -4.26 -3.78 -1.81
C MET A 136 -4.52 -3.04 -3.13
N PRO A 137 -3.54 -2.81 -4.03
CA PRO A 137 -3.81 -2.12 -5.30
C PRO A 137 -4.80 -2.89 -6.18
N ILE A 138 -4.68 -4.22 -6.19
CA ILE A 138 -5.56 -5.08 -6.99
C ILE A 138 -6.97 -5.12 -6.40
N GLY A 139 -7.10 -5.30 -5.09
CA GLY A 139 -8.38 -5.34 -4.40
C GLY A 139 -9.13 -4.01 -4.47
N ALA A 140 -8.42 -2.88 -4.25
CA ALA A 140 -9.00 -1.55 -4.42
C ALA A 140 -9.48 -1.33 -5.86
N GLY A 141 -8.66 -1.68 -6.85
CA GLY A 141 -9.02 -1.57 -8.27
C GLY A 141 -10.22 -2.42 -8.65
N ALA A 142 -10.29 -3.66 -8.16
CA ALA A 142 -11.41 -4.57 -8.41
C ALA A 142 -12.73 -4.03 -7.83
N LEU A 143 -12.72 -3.52 -6.60
CA LEU A 143 -13.92 -2.94 -5.98
C LEU A 143 -14.37 -1.65 -6.66
N MET A 144 -13.42 -0.81 -7.09
CA MET A 144 -13.73 0.37 -7.90
C MET A 144 -14.32 -0.01 -9.26
N MET A 145 -13.83 -1.07 -9.88
CA MET A 145 -14.36 -1.59 -11.15
C MET A 145 -15.79 -2.10 -10.98
N LEU A 146 -16.06 -2.86 -9.90
CA LEU A 146 -17.43 -3.27 -9.57
C LEU A 146 -18.35 -2.07 -9.36
N ALA A 147 -17.91 -1.05 -8.62
CA ALA A 147 -18.69 0.18 -8.47
C ALA A 147 -19.03 0.85 -9.80
N ALA A 148 -18.11 0.80 -10.78
CA ALA A 148 -18.31 1.34 -12.10
C ALA A 148 -19.42 0.62 -12.88
N LEU A 149 -19.67 -0.64 -12.62
CA LEU A 149 -20.76 -1.40 -13.25
C LEU A 149 -22.13 -0.99 -12.72
N PHE A 150 -22.23 -0.54 -11.47
CA PHE A 150 -23.50 -0.11 -10.85
C PHE A 150 -23.77 1.39 -11.04
N ALA A 151 -22.80 2.18 -11.50
CA ALA A 151 -22.93 3.61 -11.72
C ALA A 151 -23.35 3.95 -13.17
N ARG A 152 -23.58 2.94 -14.02
CA ARG A 152 -24.13 3.07 -15.37
C ARG A 152 -25.65 2.91 -15.31
#